data_717f46cf8672c300f5255c2c33be81c3
#
_entry.id   717f46cf8672c300f5255c2c33be81c3
#
_cell.length_a   1.000
_cell.length_b   1.000
_cell.length_c   1.000
_cell.angle_alpha   90.00
_cell.angle_beta   90.00
_cell.angle_gamma   90.00
#
_symmetry.space_group_name_H-M   'P 1'
#
loop_
_entity.id
_entity.type
_entity.pdbx_description
1 polymer ?
#
loop_
_entity_poly.entity_id
_entity_poly.type
_entity_poly.pdbx_seq_one_letter_code
_entity_poly.pdbx_strand_id
1 'polypeptide(L)'
;MSGRSLDLSVIVVVYNQAESLKLILRSLLAQDFSGSYEIIVTDDGSSPELFLTCREDFNKSPIPIKYVWQKDRHFRAAAARNNGINISNGRVLLFLDGDLVPALDALRKHVEAHTSPKMMVAGNRKWRGELADAEHLLTEPIEEAIKFLEDVLSVDERSRQREEVERQRREQWLASAYPWRACFSGNVSVGWSSEVWFDENFVGWGPEDWEFNHRLCTKHDYTPVYRDDITAYHLETPDAVGNVFRTGSHEEIVMYMKNTLYFFDKCPELPLDEIFFGFPRFVLDATSNKWQVVPRPAPNSYDINELVENARRWLSEYGNK
;
A
#
# COMPACT_ATOMS: atom_id res chain seq x y z
N MET A 1 -29.37 5.94 -4.90
CA MET A 1 -28.14 6.28 -4.15
C MET A 1 -28.21 5.49 -2.86
N SER A 2 -27.42 4.43 -2.73
CA SER A 2 -27.41 3.55 -1.56
C SER A 2 -26.87 4.32 -0.36
N GLY A 3 -27.60 4.29 0.74
CA GLY A 3 -27.35 5.10 1.91
C GLY A 3 -26.08 4.72 2.67
N ARG A 4 -24.92 5.10 2.17
CA ARG A 4 -23.72 5.14 2.99
C ARG A 4 -23.91 6.24 4.03
N SER A 5 -23.90 5.84 5.30
CA SER A 5 -24.34 6.68 6.40
C SER A 5 -23.20 7.38 7.13
N LEU A 6 -21.94 6.91 6.90
CA LEU A 6 -20.76 7.45 7.56
C LEU A 6 -19.95 8.36 6.59
N ASP A 7 -19.19 9.27 7.16
CA ASP A 7 -18.28 10.12 6.39
C ASP A 7 -17.10 9.32 5.88
N LEU A 8 -16.56 8.38 6.69
CA LEU A 8 -15.34 7.65 6.40
C LEU A 8 -15.42 6.20 6.86
N SER A 9 -14.89 5.26 6.07
CA SER A 9 -14.48 3.92 6.52
C SER A 9 -12.97 3.79 6.38
N VAL A 10 -12.29 3.49 7.49
CA VAL A 10 -10.85 3.21 7.51
C VAL A 10 -10.66 1.70 7.37
N ILE A 11 -10.07 1.26 6.27
CA ILE A 11 -9.79 -0.16 5.96
C ILE A 11 -8.31 -0.40 6.22
N VAL A 12 -8.00 -1.14 7.29
CA VAL A 12 -6.63 -1.47 7.71
C VAL A 12 -6.32 -2.90 7.29
N VAL A 13 -5.35 -3.07 6.39
CA VAL A 13 -4.94 -4.41 5.91
C VAL A 13 -3.78 -4.91 6.76
N VAL A 14 -3.91 -6.10 7.36
CA VAL A 14 -2.91 -6.65 8.27
C VAL A 14 -2.56 -8.09 7.96
N TYR A 15 -1.32 -8.47 8.27
CA TYR A 15 -0.85 -9.85 8.28
C TYR A 15 0.23 -10.03 9.33
N ASN A 16 -0.07 -10.77 10.43
CA ASN A 16 0.85 -11.09 11.53
C ASN A 16 1.54 -9.86 12.21
N GLN A 17 0.87 -8.70 12.26
CA GLN A 17 1.40 -7.42 12.77
C GLN A 17 0.61 -6.93 13.98
N ALA A 18 0.50 -7.70 15.05
CA ALA A 18 -0.34 -7.38 16.20
C ALA A 18 0.06 -6.08 16.92
N GLU A 19 1.35 -5.83 17.10
CA GLU A 19 1.86 -4.63 17.79
C GLU A 19 1.62 -3.37 16.97
N SER A 20 1.93 -3.42 15.68
CA SER A 20 1.62 -2.31 14.76
C SER A 20 0.13 -2.02 14.73
N LEU A 21 -0.71 -3.06 14.63
CA LEU A 21 -2.17 -2.90 14.64
C LEU A 21 -2.66 -2.22 15.93
N LYS A 22 -2.15 -2.60 17.09
CA LYS A 22 -2.51 -1.94 18.37
C LYS A 22 -2.18 -0.45 18.35
N LEU A 23 -1.00 -0.07 17.85
CA LEU A 23 -0.60 1.32 17.78
C LEU A 23 -1.46 2.10 16.75
N ILE A 24 -1.75 1.49 15.61
CA ILE A 24 -2.66 2.05 14.60
C ILE A 24 -4.05 2.28 15.18
N LEU A 25 -4.61 1.29 15.88
CA LEU A 25 -5.93 1.43 16.51
C LEU A 25 -5.95 2.55 17.55
N ARG A 26 -4.93 2.66 18.40
CA ARG A 26 -4.80 3.74 19.38
C ARG A 26 -4.77 5.11 18.68
N SER A 27 -4.00 5.25 17.61
CA SER A 27 -3.98 6.49 16.82
C SER A 27 -5.33 6.77 16.16
N LEU A 28 -5.97 5.75 15.58
CA LEU A 28 -7.28 5.92 14.95
C LEU A 28 -8.40 6.30 15.94
N LEU A 29 -8.30 5.84 17.20
CA LEU A 29 -9.26 6.18 18.26
C LEU A 29 -9.04 7.58 18.85
N ALA A 30 -7.86 8.17 18.67
CA ALA A 30 -7.49 9.50 19.17
C ALA A 30 -7.50 10.58 18.06
N GLN A 31 -8.08 10.32 16.91
CA GLN A 31 -8.10 11.27 15.81
C GLN A 31 -8.84 12.56 16.11
N ASP A 32 -8.27 13.68 15.71
CA ASP A 32 -8.93 15.00 15.65
C ASP A 32 -9.91 15.03 14.46
N PHE A 33 -10.98 14.26 14.57
CA PHE A 33 -12.01 14.17 13.54
C PHE A 33 -13.40 14.07 14.17
N SER A 34 -14.22 15.10 13.96
CA SER A 34 -15.58 15.18 14.49
C SER A 34 -16.64 14.51 13.60
N GLY A 35 -16.25 14.05 12.40
CA GLY A 35 -17.13 13.32 11.49
C GLY A 35 -17.40 11.89 11.95
N SER A 36 -18.36 11.24 11.31
CA SER A 36 -18.71 9.85 11.59
C SER A 36 -17.80 8.88 10.83
N TYR A 37 -17.21 7.90 11.52
CA TYR A 37 -16.37 6.90 10.90
C TYR A 37 -16.43 5.53 11.57
N GLU A 38 -15.94 4.55 10.87
CA GLU A 38 -15.74 3.18 11.34
C GLU A 38 -14.32 2.69 10.98
N ILE A 39 -13.83 1.72 11.71
CA ILE A 39 -12.56 1.04 11.46
C ILE A 39 -12.87 -0.39 11.01
N ILE A 40 -12.26 -0.84 9.93
CA ILE A 40 -12.42 -2.19 9.39
C ILE A 40 -11.04 -2.81 9.28
N VAL A 41 -10.73 -3.73 10.17
CA VAL A 41 -9.49 -4.52 10.12
C VAL A 41 -9.71 -5.70 9.20
N THR A 42 -8.95 -5.78 8.13
CA THR A 42 -8.98 -6.85 7.15
C THR A 42 -7.70 -7.66 7.23
N ASP A 43 -7.82 -8.88 7.72
CA ASP A 43 -6.70 -9.77 8.01
C ASP A 43 -6.47 -10.76 6.88
N ASP A 44 -5.30 -10.71 6.26
CA ASP A 44 -4.89 -11.53 5.11
C ASP A 44 -4.36 -12.90 5.53
N GLY A 45 -4.92 -13.48 6.59
CA GLY A 45 -4.63 -14.86 6.98
C GLY A 45 -3.67 -15.00 8.14
N SER A 46 -3.59 -14.00 9.03
CA SER A 46 -2.80 -14.07 10.26
C SER A 46 -3.22 -15.26 11.14
N SER A 47 -2.34 -15.63 12.04
CA SER A 47 -2.65 -16.63 13.05
C SER A 47 -3.83 -16.19 13.93
N PRO A 48 -4.60 -17.12 14.52
CA PRO A 48 -5.71 -16.77 15.42
C PRO A 48 -5.31 -15.85 16.56
N GLU A 49 -4.04 -15.84 16.96
CA GLU A 49 -3.51 -14.97 18.01
C GLU A 49 -3.65 -13.49 17.70
N LEU A 50 -3.58 -13.08 16.43
CA LEU A 50 -3.75 -11.68 16.05
C LEU A 50 -5.11 -11.14 16.51
N PHE A 51 -6.20 -11.84 16.17
CA PHE A 51 -7.54 -11.47 16.63
C PHE A 51 -7.66 -11.48 18.16
N LEU A 52 -7.16 -12.54 18.80
CA LEU A 52 -7.21 -12.68 20.26
C LEU A 52 -6.43 -11.58 20.96
N THR A 53 -5.28 -11.21 20.42
CA THR A 53 -4.41 -10.16 20.98
C THR A 53 -5.07 -8.78 20.96
N CYS A 54 -5.88 -8.46 19.94
CA CYS A 54 -6.54 -7.17 19.76
C CYS A 54 -8.02 -7.17 20.16
N ARG A 55 -8.58 -8.29 20.59
CA ARG A 55 -10.01 -8.45 20.89
C ARG A 55 -10.55 -7.48 21.94
N GLU A 56 -9.75 -7.19 22.96
CA GLU A 56 -10.17 -6.26 24.02
C GLU A 56 -10.27 -4.83 23.49
N ASP A 57 -9.33 -4.42 22.63
CA ASP A 57 -9.33 -3.10 22.00
C ASP A 57 -10.57 -2.93 21.12
N PHE A 58 -10.94 -3.98 20.37
CA PHE A 58 -12.16 -3.96 19.56
C PHE A 58 -13.42 -3.79 20.40
N ASN A 59 -13.54 -4.54 21.52
CA ASN A 59 -14.74 -4.54 22.35
C ASN A 59 -14.91 -3.26 23.19
N LYS A 60 -13.82 -2.57 23.52
CA LYS A 60 -13.83 -1.35 24.35
C LYS A 60 -13.90 -0.07 23.52
N SER A 61 -13.82 -0.18 22.20
CA SER A 61 -13.77 0.97 21.31
C SER A 61 -15.09 1.75 21.31
N PRO A 62 -15.06 3.09 21.43
CA PRO A 62 -16.22 3.95 21.25
C PRO A 62 -16.60 4.10 19.77
N ILE A 63 -15.69 3.77 18.86
CA ILE A 63 -15.90 3.79 17.41
C ILE A 63 -16.17 2.35 16.95
N PRO A 64 -17.10 2.12 16.02
CA PRO A 64 -17.35 0.79 15.49
C PRO A 64 -16.09 0.19 14.84
N ILE A 65 -15.63 -0.94 15.34
CA ILE A 65 -14.55 -1.73 14.75
C ILE A 65 -15.12 -3.03 14.23
N LYS A 66 -14.85 -3.33 12.96
CA LYS A 66 -15.17 -4.60 12.31
C LYS A 66 -13.88 -5.35 12.04
N TYR A 67 -13.90 -6.67 12.19
CA TYR A 67 -12.77 -7.54 11.87
C TYR A 67 -13.21 -8.60 10.86
N VAL A 68 -12.47 -8.69 9.75
CA VAL A 68 -12.70 -9.69 8.70
C VAL A 68 -11.40 -10.42 8.43
N TRP A 69 -11.43 -11.71 8.57
CA TRP A 69 -10.30 -12.61 8.29
C TRP A 69 -10.55 -13.40 7.01
N GLN A 70 -9.50 -13.60 6.22
CA GLN A 70 -9.49 -14.55 5.12
C GLN A 70 -8.41 -15.60 5.32
N LYS A 71 -8.57 -16.77 4.69
CA LYS A 71 -7.58 -17.84 4.79
C LYS A 71 -6.27 -17.39 4.16
N ASP A 72 -5.14 -17.66 4.83
CA ASP A 72 -3.80 -17.47 4.26
C ASP A 72 -3.65 -18.28 2.96
N ARG A 73 -3.37 -17.59 1.89
CA ARG A 73 -3.05 -18.12 0.56
C ARG A 73 -2.05 -17.19 -0.12
N HIS A 74 -0.91 -16.96 0.52
CA HIS A 74 0.08 -15.94 0.15
C HIS A 74 -0.44 -14.50 0.36
N PHE A 75 0.35 -13.53 -0.03
CA PHE A 75 -0.01 -12.12 0.06
C PHE A 75 -1.17 -11.79 -0.88
N ARG A 76 -2.33 -11.43 -0.33
CA ARG A 76 -3.56 -11.12 -1.09
C ARG A 76 -4.21 -9.81 -0.62
N ALA A 77 -3.42 -8.76 -0.54
CA ALA A 77 -3.88 -7.44 -0.08
C ALA A 77 -5.08 -6.92 -0.90
N ALA A 78 -5.14 -7.20 -2.20
CA ALA A 78 -6.28 -6.83 -3.05
C ALA A 78 -7.60 -7.46 -2.53
N ALA A 79 -7.61 -8.76 -2.26
CA ALA A 79 -8.78 -9.45 -1.73
C ALA A 79 -9.12 -8.99 -0.30
N ALA A 80 -8.11 -8.76 0.55
CA ALA A 80 -8.32 -8.24 1.89
C ALA A 80 -8.95 -6.84 1.84
N ARG A 81 -8.47 -5.92 0.98
CA ARG A 81 -9.09 -4.61 0.79
C ARG A 81 -10.53 -4.72 0.31
N ASN A 82 -10.82 -5.63 -0.62
CA ASN A 82 -12.18 -5.87 -1.11
C ASN A 82 -13.13 -6.37 -0.01
N ASN A 83 -12.67 -7.25 0.87
CA ASN A 83 -13.46 -7.68 2.04
C ASN A 83 -13.85 -6.47 2.89
N GLY A 84 -12.94 -5.52 3.10
CA GLY A 84 -13.21 -4.27 3.80
C GLY A 84 -14.21 -3.38 3.04
N ILE A 85 -14.03 -3.19 1.75
CA ILE A 85 -14.94 -2.41 0.88
C ILE A 85 -16.36 -2.96 0.97
N ASN A 86 -16.52 -4.28 0.94
CA ASN A 86 -17.82 -4.97 0.92
C ASN A 86 -18.67 -4.67 2.18
N ILE A 87 -18.04 -4.48 3.34
CA ILE A 87 -18.74 -4.23 4.60
C ILE A 87 -18.68 -2.78 5.07
N SER A 88 -18.07 -1.89 4.27
CA SER A 88 -17.89 -0.47 4.59
C SER A 88 -19.16 0.32 4.37
N ASN A 89 -19.36 1.39 5.18
CA ASN A 89 -20.50 2.31 5.09
C ASN A 89 -20.09 3.77 4.90
N GLY A 90 -18.80 4.06 4.76
CA GLY A 90 -18.26 5.41 4.55
C GLY A 90 -18.45 5.92 3.13
N ARG A 91 -18.72 7.20 2.97
CA ARG A 91 -18.72 7.89 1.67
C ARG A 91 -17.31 8.02 1.10
N VAL A 92 -16.32 8.08 1.96
CA VAL A 92 -14.90 8.00 1.64
C VAL A 92 -14.35 6.70 2.22
N LEU A 93 -13.48 6.00 1.48
CA LEU A 93 -12.75 4.82 1.93
C LEU A 93 -11.28 5.17 2.05
N LEU A 94 -10.71 5.05 3.25
CA LEU A 94 -9.28 5.20 3.50
C LEU A 94 -8.66 3.79 3.59
N PHE A 95 -7.72 3.49 2.70
CA PHE A 95 -6.89 2.29 2.76
C PHE A 95 -5.61 2.61 3.52
N LEU A 96 -5.37 1.85 4.58
CA LEU A 96 -4.21 1.99 5.45
C LEU A 96 -3.52 0.64 5.58
N ASP A 97 -2.20 0.58 5.34
CA ASP A 97 -1.45 -0.65 5.54
C ASP A 97 -1.18 -0.88 7.04
N GLY A 98 -1.04 -2.13 7.45
CA GLY A 98 -0.95 -2.55 8.85
C GLY A 98 0.36 -2.19 9.57
N ASP A 99 1.23 -1.45 8.90
CA ASP A 99 2.49 -0.91 9.38
C ASP A 99 2.56 0.63 9.30
N LEU A 100 1.43 1.28 8.98
CA LEU A 100 1.32 2.73 8.85
C LEU A 100 0.48 3.34 9.96
N VAL A 101 1.11 4.03 10.90
CA VAL A 101 0.43 4.75 11.99
C VAL A 101 0.04 6.14 11.52
N PRO A 102 -1.26 6.48 11.39
CA PRO A 102 -1.67 7.81 10.94
C PRO A 102 -1.38 8.88 11.99
N ALA A 103 -1.02 10.09 11.59
CA ALA A 103 -0.99 11.26 12.45
C ALA A 103 -2.40 11.56 12.99
N LEU A 104 -2.49 12.26 14.14
CA LEU A 104 -3.78 12.44 14.83
C LEU A 104 -4.80 13.31 14.07
N ASP A 105 -4.40 14.01 13.04
CA ASP A 105 -5.26 14.83 12.17
C ASP A 105 -5.48 14.24 10.76
N ALA A 106 -4.99 13.01 10.54
CA ALA A 106 -4.98 12.40 9.21
C ALA A 106 -6.39 12.17 8.67
N LEU A 107 -7.34 11.67 9.49
CA LEU A 107 -8.72 11.41 9.03
C LEU A 107 -9.43 12.70 8.61
N ARG A 108 -9.29 13.75 9.39
CA ARG A 108 -9.85 15.08 9.07
C ARG A 108 -9.32 15.58 7.76
N LYS A 109 -7.99 15.58 7.58
CA LYS A 109 -7.33 16.05 6.36
C LYS A 109 -7.69 15.24 5.13
N HIS A 110 -7.81 13.91 5.26
CA HIS A 110 -8.31 13.07 4.17
C HIS A 110 -9.71 13.48 3.74
N VAL A 111 -10.65 13.61 4.66
CA VAL A 111 -12.05 13.97 4.34
C VAL A 111 -12.14 15.38 3.76
N GLU A 112 -11.43 16.36 4.33
CA GLU A 112 -11.39 17.75 3.84
C GLU A 112 -10.84 17.85 2.40
N ALA A 113 -9.92 16.97 2.03
CA ALA A 113 -9.35 16.94 0.68
C ALA A 113 -10.32 16.41 -0.39
N HIS A 114 -11.39 15.70 0.00
CA HIS A 114 -12.42 15.21 -0.92
C HIS A 114 -13.43 16.29 -1.30
N THR A 115 -13.02 17.25 -2.15
CA THR A 115 -13.87 18.34 -2.65
C THR A 115 -14.87 17.89 -3.72
N SER A 116 -14.73 16.67 -4.22
CA SER A 116 -15.68 16.03 -5.13
C SER A 116 -15.76 14.50 -4.87
N PRO A 117 -16.86 13.83 -5.29
CA PRO A 117 -17.04 12.40 -5.03
C PRO A 117 -16.01 11.49 -5.71
N LYS A 118 -15.47 11.90 -6.85
CA LYS A 118 -14.51 11.10 -7.63
C LYS A 118 -13.08 11.62 -7.45
N MET A 119 -12.62 11.55 -6.21
CA MET A 119 -11.24 11.89 -5.86
C MET A 119 -10.51 10.70 -5.27
N MET A 120 -9.21 10.67 -5.51
CA MET A 120 -8.25 9.78 -4.89
C MET A 120 -7.19 10.64 -4.23
N VAL A 121 -7.11 10.60 -2.90
CA VAL A 121 -6.23 11.46 -2.11
C VAL A 121 -5.15 10.61 -1.45
N ALA A 122 -3.92 10.75 -1.90
CA ALA A 122 -2.77 10.10 -1.29
C ALA A 122 -2.14 11.01 -0.24
N GLY A 123 -1.90 10.47 0.93
CA GLY A 123 -1.10 11.10 1.98
C GLY A 123 0.39 10.77 1.88
N ASN A 124 1.18 11.43 2.71
CA ASN A 124 2.61 11.19 2.86
C ASN A 124 2.88 9.98 3.75
N ARG A 125 3.97 9.26 3.46
CA ARG A 125 4.50 8.19 4.33
C ARG A 125 5.86 8.63 4.84
N LYS A 126 5.99 8.73 6.15
CA LYS A 126 7.27 9.03 6.79
C LYS A 126 7.89 7.73 7.29
N TRP A 127 9.07 7.42 6.80
CA TRP A 127 9.82 6.22 7.15
C TRP A 127 10.47 6.35 8.52
N ARG A 128 10.37 5.34 9.32
CA ARG A 128 10.93 5.37 10.66
C ARG A 128 12.08 4.40 10.82
N GLY A 129 12.62 3.67 10.19
CA GLY A 129 13.66 2.70 10.58
C GLY A 129 13.15 1.62 11.56
N GLU A 130 14.01 0.72 12.00
CA GLU A 130 13.59 -0.38 12.89
C GLU A 130 13.00 0.14 14.20
N LEU A 131 11.83 -0.39 14.55
CA LEU A 131 11.21 -0.26 15.85
C LEU A 131 12.01 -1.08 16.89
N ALA A 132 13.15 -0.55 17.31
CA ALA A 132 13.90 -1.19 18.40
C ALA A 132 13.11 -1.22 19.73
N ASP A 133 12.06 -0.36 19.87
CA ASP A 133 11.27 -0.19 21.08
C ASP A 133 9.76 -0.01 20.83
N ALA A 134 9.14 -0.89 20.01
CA ALA A 134 7.69 -0.86 19.79
C ALA A 134 6.89 -0.96 21.09
N GLU A 135 7.37 -1.70 22.08
CA GLU A 135 6.74 -1.87 23.38
C GLU A 135 6.60 -0.53 24.13
N HIS A 136 7.60 0.35 24.06
CA HIS A 136 7.53 1.70 24.62
C HIS A 136 6.37 2.50 24.00
N LEU A 137 6.22 2.48 22.68
CA LEU A 137 5.14 3.20 21.98
C LEU A 137 3.74 2.69 22.36
N LEU A 138 3.62 1.44 22.79
CA LEU A 138 2.33 0.87 23.22
C LEU A 138 1.96 1.27 24.66
N THR A 139 2.90 1.69 25.47
CA THR A 139 2.69 2.03 26.89
C THR A 139 2.52 3.53 27.14
N GLU A 140 3.12 4.39 26.30
CA GLU A 140 3.02 5.84 26.43
C GLU A 140 1.63 6.37 25.98
N PRO A 141 1.22 7.58 26.40
CA PRO A 141 0.09 8.27 25.80
C PRO A 141 0.25 8.37 24.27
N ILE A 142 -0.83 8.25 23.53
CA ILE A 142 -0.74 8.19 22.04
C ILE A 142 -0.15 9.47 21.45
N GLU A 143 -0.39 10.62 22.05
CA GLU A 143 0.17 11.90 21.64
C GLU A 143 1.70 11.91 21.75
N GLU A 144 2.24 11.35 22.83
CA GLU A 144 3.68 11.23 23.04
C GLU A 144 4.29 10.17 22.08
N ALA A 145 3.58 9.07 21.83
CA ALA A 145 4.01 8.07 20.85
C ALA A 145 4.08 8.67 19.42
N ILE A 146 3.07 9.44 19.00
CA ILE A 146 3.07 10.12 17.70
C ILE A 146 4.18 11.16 17.63
N LYS A 147 4.35 11.96 18.67
CA LYS A 147 5.45 12.93 18.75
C LYS A 147 6.82 12.26 18.65
N PHE A 148 7.01 11.15 19.35
CA PHE A 148 8.23 10.36 19.25
C PHE A 148 8.47 9.88 17.82
N LEU A 149 7.43 9.35 17.14
CA LEU A 149 7.51 8.96 15.72
C LEU A 149 7.90 10.14 14.83
N GLU A 150 7.42 11.33 15.13
CA GLU A 150 7.76 12.54 14.38
C GLU A 150 9.21 13.00 14.66
N ASP A 151 9.62 13.05 15.91
CA ASP A 151 10.94 13.52 16.33
C ASP A 151 12.07 12.58 15.86
N VAL A 152 11.88 11.27 15.94
CA VAL A 152 12.89 10.27 15.50
C VAL A 152 13.11 10.37 13.98
N LEU A 153 12.08 10.61 13.21
CA LEU A 153 12.18 10.83 11.76
C LEU A 153 12.95 12.10 11.41
N SER A 154 12.91 13.12 12.28
CA SER A 154 13.68 14.34 12.07
C SER A 154 15.20 14.14 12.23
N VAL A 155 15.63 13.06 12.85
CA VAL A 155 17.04 12.78 13.18
C VAL A 155 17.72 11.81 12.21
N ASP A 156 16.97 10.85 11.62
CA ASP A 156 17.55 9.87 10.70
C ASP A 156 17.68 10.42 9.27
N GLU A 157 18.93 10.61 8.83
CA GLU A 157 19.27 11.16 7.52
C GLU A 157 18.77 10.28 6.35
N ARG A 158 18.78 8.94 6.49
CA ARG A 158 18.34 8.03 5.43
C ARG A 158 16.83 8.14 5.22
N SER A 159 16.06 8.20 6.29
CA SER A 159 14.62 8.38 6.25
C SER A 159 14.26 9.71 5.59
N ARG A 160 14.94 10.81 5.95
CA ARG A 160 14.75 12.13 5.30
C ARG A 160 15.04 12.11 3.80
N GLN A 161 16.14 11.50 3.40
CA GLN A 161 16.48 11.38 1.97
C GLN A 161 15.44 10.54 1.22
N ARG A 162 14.94 9.46 1.82
CA ARG A 162 13.90 8.62 1.23
C ARG A 162 12.59 9.39 1.07
N GLU A 163 12.15 10.12 2.09
CA GLU A 163 10.95 10.95 2.05
C GLU A 163 11.04 12.02 0.98
N GLU A 164 12.17 12.72 0.88
CA GLU A 164 12.37 13.74 -0.13
C GLU A 164 12.33 13.15 -1.56
N VAL A 165 12.95 12.00 -1.78
CA VAL A 165 12.91 11.29 -3.07
C VAL A 165 11.48 10.85 -3.40
N GLU A 166 10.72 10.34 -2.43
CA GLU A 166 9.33 9.96 -2.65
C GLU A 166 8.45 11.15 -2.94
N ARG A 167 8.60 12.25 -2.22
CA ARG A 167 7.88 13.51 -2.44
C ARG A 167 8.11 14.04 -3.85
N GLN A 168 9.37 14.21 -4.25
CA GLN A 168 9.74 14.68 -5.59
C GLN A 168 9.19 13.76 -6.69
N ARG A 169 9.24 12.46 -6.49
CA ARG A 169 8.70 11.48 -7.43
C ARG A 169 7.19 11.60 -7.57
N ARG A 170 6.46 11.78 -6.47
CA ARG A 170 5.00 11.97 -6.50
C ARG A 170 4.62 13.27 -7.22
N GLU A 171 5.32 14.37 -6.96
CA GLU A 171 5.12 15.65 -7.66
C GLU A 171 5.38 15.50 -9.17
N GLN A 172 6.45 14.80 -9.56
CA GLN A 172 6.75 14.51 -10.97
C GLN A 172 5.64 13.67 -11.62
N TRP A 173 5.12 12.67 -10.93
CA TRP A 173 4.04 11.84 -11.47
C TRP A 173 2.72 12.60 -11.60
N LEU A 174 2.37 13.45 -10.64
CA LEU A 174 1.19 14.31 -10.76
C LEU A 174 1.27 15.26 -11.96
N ALA A 175 2.47 15.73 -12.31
CA ALA A 175 2.71 16.58 -13.47
C ALA A 175 2.87 15.82 -14.80
N SER A 176 2.88 14.48 -14.75
CA SER A 176 3.06 13.62 -15.94
C SER A 176 1.73 13.22 -16.58
N ALA A 177 1.81 12.47 -17.69
CA ALA A 177 0.65 11.83 -18.31
C ALA A 177 0.03 10.71 -17.42
N TYR A 178 0.68 10.33 -16.33
CA TYR A 178 0.29 9.20 -15.46
C TYR A 178 0.17 9.63 -13.99
N PRO A 179 -0.69 10.61 -13.65
CA PRO A 179 -0.77 11.19 -12.30
C PRO A 179 -1.26 10.20 -11.25
N TRP A 180 -1.99 9.16 -11.64
CA TRP A 180 -2.46 8.08 -10.78
C TRP A 180 -1.33 7.31 -10.07
N ARG A 181 -0.09 7.37 -10.59
CA ARG A 181 1.10 6.75 -9.96
C ARG A 181 1.49 7.39 -8.62
N ALA A 182 1.05 8.62 -8.37
CA ALA A 182 1.30 9.29 -7.11
C ALA A 182 0.52 8.68 -5.93
N CYS A 183 -0.51 7.86 -6.19
CA CYS A 183 -1.40 7.31 -5.19
C CYS A 183 -1.03 5.86 -4.86
N PHE A 184 -0.07 5.64 -3.94
CA PHE A 184 0.18 4.28 -3.41
C PHE A 184 -0.92 3.90 -2.41
N SER A 185 -1.41 2.66 -2.48
CA SER A 185 -2.25 2.12 -1.41
C SER A 185 -1.46 2.06 -0.10
N GLY A 186 -2.01 2.27 1.00
CA GLY A 186 -1.32 2.28 2.30
C GLY A 186 -1.58 3.56 3.08
N ASN A 187 -1.68 4.70 2.42
CA ASN A 187 -2.21 5.94 2.96
C ASN A 187 -2.94 6.68 1.85
N VAL A 188 -4.04 6.09 1.35
CA VAL A 188 -4.83 6.66 0.25
C VAL A 188 -6.32 6.56 0.55
N SER A 189 -7.04 7.65 0.38
CA SER A 189 -8.49 7.66 0.45
C SER A 189 -9.12 7.86 -0.92
N VAL A 190 -10.28 7.22 -1.12
CA VAL A 190 -11.01 7.24 -2.40
C VAL A 190 -12.49 7.51 -2.11
N GLY A 191 -13.09 8.44 -2.84
CA GLY A 191 -14.54 8.62 -2.82
C GLY A 191 -15.24 7.36 -3.30
N TRP A 192 -16.18 6.84 -2.54
CA TRP A 192 -16.83 5.58 -2.86
C TRP A 192 -17.72 5.64 -4.12
N SER A 193 -17.60 4.64 -4.96
CA SER A 193 -18.56 4.28 -6.02
C SER A 193 -18.59 2.76 -6.20
N SER A 194 -19.52 2.25 -7.01
CA SER A 194 -19.58 0.82 -7.37
C SER A 194 -18.34 0.30 -8.09
N GLU A 195 -17.48 1.19 -8.56
CA GLU A 195 -16.26 0.88 -9.33
C GLU A 195 -15.00 0.72 -8.45
N VAL A 196 -15.13 1.04 -7.15
CA VAL A 196 -14.00 0.99 -6.19
C VAL A 196 -13.82 -0.45 -5.71
N TRP A 197 -13.08 -1.26 -6.49
CA TRP A 197 -12.71 -2.64 -6.21
C TRP A 197 -11.32 -2.92 -6.74
N PHE A 198 -10.52 -3.66 -5.97
CA PHE A 198 -9.22 -4.16 -6.43
C PHE A 198 -9.41 -5.41 -7.30
N ASP A 199 -8.48 -5.66 -8.21
CA ASP A 199 -8.46 -6.90 -8.97
C ASP A 199 -7.78 -8.01 -8.17
N GLU A 200 -8.54 -9.02 -7.76
CA GLU A 200 -8.07 -10.13 -6.91
C GLU A 200 -7.19 -11.16 -7.65
N ASN A 201 -7.00 -11.01 -8.96
CA ASN A 201 -6.04 -11.83 -9.70
C ASN A 201 -4.58 -11.46 -9.39
N PHE A 202 -4.35 -10.28 -8.78
CA PHE A 202 -3.05 -9.95 -8.22
C PHE A 202 -2.86 -10.72 -6.90
N VAL A 203 -1.98 -11.74 -6.96
CA VAL A 203 -1.56 -12.55 -5.80
C VAL A 203 -0.06 -12.40 -5.62
N GLY A 204 0.39 -12.11 -4.41
CA GLY A 204 1.77 -11.68 -4.15
C GLY A 204 1.91 -10.17 -4.21
N TRP A 205 3.10 -9.66 -3.95
CA TRP A 205 3.38 -8.25 -3.86
C TRP A 205 3.29 -7.53 -5.24
N GLY A 206 2.58 -6.39 -5.29
CA GLY A 206 2.43 -5.42 -6.41
C GLY A 206 2.11 -6.00 -7.79
N PRO A 207 1.78 -5.17 -8.79
CA PRO A 207 1.33 -3.77 -8.74
C PRO A 207 -0.21 -3.61 -8.71
N GLU A 208 -0.91 -4.26 -7.80
CA GLU A 208 -2.37 -4.23 -7.67
C GLU A 208 -2.92 -2.81 -7.45
N ASP A 209 -2.17 -1.98 -6.71
CA ASP A 209 -2.54 -0.59 -6.44
C ASP A 209 -2.41 0.30 -7.70
N TRP A 210 -1.40 0.05 -8.53
CA TRP A 210 -1.25 0.77 -9.78
C TRP A 210 -2.35 0.44 -10.78
N GLU A 211 -2.77 -0.83 -10.86
CA GLU A 211 -3.93 -1.20 -11.68
C GLU A 211 -5.20 -0.51 -11.20
N PHE A 212 -5.45 -0.57 -9.90
CA PHE A 212 -6.59 0.07 -9.27
C PHE A 212 -6.64 1.57 -9.56
N ASN A 213 -5.53 2.27 -9.33
CA ASN A 213 -5.41 3.70 -9.54
C ASN A 213 -5.56 4.08 -11.02
N HIS A 214 -4.86 3.36 -11.91
CA HIS A 214 -4.96 3.55 -13.35
C HIS A 214 -6.41 3.42 -13.83
N ARG A 215 -7.06 2.33 -13.48
CA ARG A 215 -8.45 2.05 -13.89
C ARG A 215 -9.43 3.10 -13.36
N LEU A 216 -9.33 3.49 -12.09
CA LEU A 216 -10.20 4.53 -11.54
C LEU A 216 -9.99 5.88 -12.23
N CYS A 217 -8.75 6.28 -12.48
CA CYS A 217 -8.46 7.56 -13.12
C CYS A 217 -8.80 7.59 -14.61
N THR A 218 -8.52 6.50 -15.36
CA THR A 218 -8.66 6.51 -16.82
C THR A 218 -10.03 6.07 -17.31
N LYS A 219 -10.73 5.19 -16.58
CA LYS A 219 -12.03 4.63 -16.98
C LYS A 219 -13.20 5.17 -16.17
N HIS A 220 -12.94 5.75 -15.00
CA HIS A 220 -13.99 6.19 -14.08
C HIS A 220 -13.85 7.64 -13.63
N ASP A 221 -12.97 8.43 -14.26
CA ASP A 221 -12.78 9.89 -14.06
C ASP A 221 -12.42 10.31 -12.64
N TYR A 222 -11.68 9.46 -11.90
CA TYR A 222 -11.14 9.86 -10.61
C TYR A 222 -9.95 10.80 -10.77
N THR A 223 -9.93 11.85 -9.95
CA THR A 223 -8.83 12.82 -9.92
C THR A 223 -7.86 12.45 -8.81
N PRO A 224 -6.60 12.09 -9.13
CA PRO A 224 -5.57 11.83 -8.14
C PRO A 224 -5.00 13.12 -7.57
N VAL A 225 -4.84 13.16 -6.25
CA VAL A 225 -4.25 14.27 -5.50
C VAL A 225 -3.25 13.72 -4.50
N TYR A 226 -2.12 14.36 -4.35
CA TYR A 226 -1.17 14.10 -3.28
C TYR A 226 -1.16 15.26 -2.28
N ARG A 227 -1.20 14.91 -1.01
CA ARG A 227 -1.16 15.83 0.13
C ARG A 227 0.00 15.43 1.05
N ASP A 228 1.06 16.21 1.06
CA ASP A 228 2.25 15.98 1.88
C ASP A 228 2.02 16.25 3.37
N ASP A 229 0.97 17.02 3.69
CA ASP A 229 0.54 17.32 5.05
C ASP A 229 -0.37 16.24 5.69
N ILE A 230 -0.77 15.22 4.93
CA ILE A 230 -1.50 14.05 5.44
C ILE A 230 -0.50 12.95 5.76
N THR A 231 -0.02 12.88 6.99
CA THR A 231 1.08 12.00 7.37
C THR A 231 0.60 10.66 7.95
N ALA A 232 1.26 9.57 7.54
CA ALA A 232 1.30 8.31 8.24
C ALA A 232 2.77 7.87 8.44
N TYR A 233 3.08 7.28 9.60
CA TYR A 233 4.43 6.86 9.99
C TYR A 233 4.62 5.38 9.68
N HIS A 234 5.55 5.07 8.80
CA HIS A 234 5.84 3.69 8.37
C HIS A 234 6.78 3.02 9.35
N LEU A 235 6.32 1.92 9.94
CA LEU A 235 7.02 1.20 10.99
C LEU A 235 8.02 0.15 10.46
N GLU A 236 8.53 0.33 9.26
CA GLU A 236 9.55 -0.52 8.65
C GLU A 236 10.82 0.25 8.33
N THR A 237 11.93 -0.49 8.16
CA THR A 237 13.16 0.11 7.67
C THR A 237 13.06 0.41 6.18
N PRO A 238 13.66 1.52 5.70
CA PRO A 238 13.74 1.82 4.27
C PRO A 238 14.39 0.71 3.44
N ASP A 239 15.23 -0.12 4.04
CA ASP A 239 15.94 -1.23 3.38
C ASP A 239 15.09 -2.49 3.24
N ALA A 240 14.04 -2.66 4.05
CA ALA A 240 13.14 -3.81 4.00
C ALA A 240 12.14 -3.74 2.84
N VAL A 241 11.83 -2.52 2.37
CA VAL A 241 10.73 -2.30 1.44
C VAL A 241 11.17 -2.35 -0.02
N GLY A 242 10.42 -3.13 -0.77
CA GLY A 242 10.37 -3.02 -2.24
C GLY A 242 11.56 -3.62 -2.98
N ASN A 243 12.32 -4.50 -2.34
CA ASN A 243 13.39 -5.19 -3.05
C ASN A 243 13.21 -6.70 -3.06
N VAL A 244 12.06 -7.15 -3.53
CA VAL A 244 11.75 -8.58 -3.69
C VAL A 244 12.86 -9.34 -4.42
N PHE A 245 13.63 -8.65 -5.29
CA PHE A 245 14.76 -9.24 -6.01
C PHE A 245 16.04 -9.35 -5.17
N ARG A 246 16.15 -8.62 -4.05
CA ARG A 246 17.31 -8.71 -3.15
C ARG A 246 17.10 -9.66 -1.99
N THR A 247 15.88 -9.70 -1.47
CA THR A 247 15.54 -10.38 -0.21
C THR A 247 14.42 -11.40 -0.35
N GLY A 248 13.66 -11.35 -1.45
CA GLY A 248 12.54 -12.24 -1.69
C GLY A 248 12.95 -13.66 -2.03
N SER A 249 12.12 -14.61 -1.65
CA SER A 249 12.21 -16.00 -2.06
C SER A 249 11.98 -16.15 -3.57
N HIS A 250 12.36 -17.31 -4.13
CA HIS A 250 12.06 -17.61 -5.53
C HIS A 250 10.55 -17.49 -5.84
N GLU A 251 9.69 -17.94 -4.95
CA GLU A 251 8.23 -17.88 -5.09
C GLU A 251 7.72 -16.43 -5.13
N GLU A 252 8.21 -15.56 -4.26
CA GLU A 252 7.85 -14.13 -4.26
C GLU A 252 8.29 -13.43 -5.55
N ILE A 253 9.47 -13.75 -6.07
CA ILE A 253 9.95 -13.22 -7.36
C ILE A 253 9.03 -13.69 -8.49
N VAL A 254 8.66 -14.97 -8.50
CA VAL A 254 7.74 -15.54 -9.52
C VAL A 254 6.37 -14.86 -9.45
N MET A 255 5.81 -14.66 -8.26
CA MET A 255 4.53 -13.99 -8.08
C MET A 255 4.58 -12.54 -8.55
N TYR A 256 5.60 -11.79 -8.15
CA TYR A 256 5.80 -10.42 -8.61
C TYR A 256 5.90 -10.32 -10.14
N MET A 257 6.63 -11.23 -10.76
CA MET A 257 6.75 -11.28 -12.22
C MET A 257 5.44 -11.59 -12.91
N LYS A 258 4.67 -12.54 -12.38
CA LYS A 258 3.32 -12.87 -12.89
C LYS A 258 2.40 -11.65 -12.80
N ASN A 259 2.38 -10.98 -11.67
CA ASN A 259 1.57 -9.77 -11.46
C ASN A 259 1.98 -8.65 -12.42
N THR A 260 3.27 -8.42 -12.60
CA THR A 260 3.79 -7.38 -13.49
C THR A 260 3.40 -7.65 -14.94
N LEU A 261 3.56 -8.89 -15.42
CA LEU A 261 3.16 -9.25 -16.78
C LEU A 261 1.65 -9.22 -16.96
N TYR A 262 0.88 -9.62 -15.94
CA TYR A 262 -0.57 -9.51 -15.96
C TYR A 262 -1.02 -8.04 -16.07
N PHE A 263 -0.37 -7.13 -15.35
CA PHE A 263 -0.64 -5.69 -15.47
C PHE A 263 -0.36 -5.17 -16.89
N PHE A 264 0.75 -5.59 -17.50
CA PHE A 264 1.09 -5.23 -18.88
C PHE A 264 0.06 -5.73 -19.89
N ASP A 265 -0.39 -6.99 -19.74
CA ASP A 265 -1.41 -7.56 -20.61
C ASP A 265 -2.75 -6.87 -20.46
N LYS A 266 -3.05 -6.37 -19.24
CA LYS A 266 -4.31 -5.67 -18.93
C LYS A 266 -4.32 -4.21 -19.39
N CYS A 267 -3.16 -3.56 -19.45
CA CYS A 267 -2.99 -2.15 -19.77
C CYS A 267 -1.95 -1.96 -20.89
N PRO A 268 -2.18 -2.50 -22.11
CA PRO A 268 -1.20 -2.50 -23.21
C PRO A 268 -0.93 -1.10 -23.77
N GLU A 269 -1.76 -0.12 -23.45
CA GLU A 269 -1.62 1.29 -23.85
C GLU A 269 -0.55 2.03 -23.03
N LEU A 270 -0.09 1.45 -21.92
CA LEU A 270 0.88 2.12 -21.06
C LEU A 270 2.31 1.94 -21.57
N PRO A 271 3.13 3.00 -21.60
CA PRO A 271 4.55 2.90 -21.93
C PRO A 271 5.30 2.22 -20.79
N LEU A 272 5.59 0.95 -20.98
CA LEU A 272 6.12 0.06 -19.95
C LEU A 272 7.49 0.50 -19.42
N ASP A 273 8.33 1.08 -20.28
CA ASP A 273 9.65 1.60 -19.96
C ASP A 273 9.60 2.84 -19.05
N GLU A 274 8.54 3.65 -19.15
CA GLU A 274 8.34 4.80 -18.27
C GLU A 274 7.72 4.41 -16.92
N ILE A 275 6.94 3.34 -16.89
CA ILE A 275 6.11 2.98 -15.73
C ILE A 275 6.88 2.08 -14.77
N PHE A 276 7.65 1.11 -15.26
CA PHE A 276 8.33 0.13 -14.41
C PHE A 276 9.82 0.42 -14.22
N PHE A 277 10.14 1.24 -13.23
CA PHE A 277 11.54 1.51 -12.85
C PHE A 277 12.30 0.33 -12.24
N GLY A 278 11.61 -0.71 -11.81
CA GLY A 278 12.20 -1.81 -11.05
C GLY A 278 12.21 -3.17 -11.76
N PHE A 279 11.74 -3.24 -13.01
CA PHE A 279 11.67 -4.51 -13.70
C PHE A 279 13.08 -5.07 -13.94
N PRO A 280 13.45 -6.25 -13.39
CA PRO A 280 14.78 -6.81 -13.56
C PRO A 280 14.97 -7.30 -14.98
N ARG A 281 16.21 -7.42 -15.38
CA ARG A 281 16.58 -8.07 -16.63
C ARG A 281 16.85 -9.55 -16.40
N PHE A 282 16.16 -10.39 -17.16
CA PHE A 282 16.40 -11.83 -17.21
C PHE A 282 17.37 -12.10 -18.35
N VAL A 283 18.56 -12.64 -18.03
CA VAL A 283 19.60 -12.95 -19.00
C VAL A 283 19.90 -14.43 -18.93
N LEU A 284 19.76 -15.12 -20.05
CA LEU A 284 20.20 -16.49 -20.18
C LEU A 284 21.72 -16.51 -20.40
N ASP A 285 22.47 -17.03 -19.42
CA ASP A 285 23.88 -17.27 -19.57
C ASP A 285 24.08 -18.44 -20.53
N ALA A 286 24.57 -18.14 -21.75
CA ALA A 286 24.75 -19.11 -22.80
C ALA A 286 25.79 -20.22 -22.47
N THR A 287 26.70 -19.95 -21.52
CA THR A 287 27.76 -20.92 -21.13
C THR A 287 27.21 -21.93 -20.13
N SER A 288 26.48 -21.47 -19.12
CA SER A 288 25.92 -22.33 -18.07
C SER A 288 24.50 -22.82 -18.37
N ASN A 289 23.86 -22.26 -19.39
CA ASN A 289 22.44 -22.43 -19.71
C ASN A 289 21.54 -22.17 -18.51
N LYS A 290 21.90 -21.17 -17.70
CA LYS A 290 21.13 -20.75 -16.51
C LYS A 290 20.68 -19.32 -16.66
N TRP A 291 19.46 -19.04 -16.20
CA TRP A 291 18.94 -17.69 -16.10
C TRP A 291 19.56 -16.94 -14.92
N GLN A 292 19.93 -15.69 -15.16
CA GLN A 292 20.40 -14.76 -14.16
C GLN A 292 19.43 -13.58 -14.11
N VAL A 293 19.07 -13.18 -12.89
CA VAL A 293 18.31 -11.96 -12.64
C VAL A 293 19.31 -10.86 -12.35
N VAL A 294 19.40 -9.88 -13.22
CA VAL A 294 20.35 -8.78 -13.09
C VAL A 294 19.62 -7.44 -12.93
N PRO A 295 20.19 -6.47 -12.20
CA PRO A 295 19.60 -5.14 -12.09
C PRO A 295 19.33 -4.54 -13.47
N ARG A 296 18.25 -3.77 -13.57
CA ARG A 296 17.94 -3.04 -14.79
C ARG A 296 19.06 -2.06 -15.11
N PRO A 297 19.57 -2.03 -16.36
CA PRO A 297 20.52 -1.02 -16.80
C PRO A 297 19.84 0.36 -16.89
N ALA A 298 20.64 1.40 -17.10
CA ALA A 298 20.13 2.76 -17.25
C ALA A 298 19.01 2.85 -18.31
N PRO A 299 18.04 3.73 -18.15
CA PRO A 299 16.98 3.98 -19.13
C PRO A 299 17.58 4.19 -20.54
N ASN A 300 16.92 3.68 -21.59
CA ASN A 300 17.32 3.75 -23.01
C ASN A 300 18.48 2.85 -23.44
N SER A 301 18.93 1.91 -22.60
CA SER A 301 20.01 0.96 -22.97
C SER A 301 19.51 -0.45 -23.29
N TYR A 302 18.21 -0.68 -23.43
CA TYR A 302 17.58 -1.99 -23.67
C TYR A 302 16.25 -1.85 -24.42
N ASP A 303 15.82 -2.93 -25.07
CA ASP A 303 14.49 -3.07 -25.64
C ASP A 303 13.54 -3.63 -24.56
N ILE A 304 12.47 -2.91 -24.26
CA ILE A 304 11.48 -3.34 -23.26
C ILE A 304 10.74 -4.61 -23.70
N ASN A 305 10.50 -4.79 -24.99
CA ASN A 305 9.85 -5.99 -25.51
C ASN A 305 10.74 -7.22 -25.30
N GLU A 306 12.04 -7.07 -25.52
CA GLU A 306 13.02 -8.14 -25.22
C GLU A 306 13.01 -8.50 -23.72
N LEU A 307 12.93 -7.50 -22.83
CA LEU A 307 12.83 -7.74 -21.38
C LEU A 307 11.56 -8.54 -21.02
N VAL A 308 10.43 -8.16 -21.58
CA VAL A 308 9.14 -8.83 -21.34
C VAL A 308 9.16 -10.26 -21.90
N GLU A 309 9.68 -10.48 -23.10
CA GLU A 309 9.83 -11.82 -23.68
C GLU A 309 10.76 -12.71 -22.85
N ASN A 310 11.89 -12.20 -22.41
CA ASN A 310 12.81 -12.93 -21.54
C ASN A 310 12.18 -13.28 -20.19
N ALA A 311 11.39 -12.37 -19.63
CA ALA A 311 10.64 -12.64 -18.41
C ALA A 311 9.57 -13.74 -18.60
N ARG A 312 8.82 -13.72 -19.71
CA ARG A 312 7.86 -14.78 -20.07
C ARG A 312 8.53 -16.13 -20.25
N ARG A 313 9.67 -16.18 -20.95
CA ARG A 313 10.45 -17.40 -21.11
C ARG A 313 10.94 -17.93 -19.78
N TRP A 314 11.52 -17.06 -18.93
CA TRP A 314 11.97 -17.43 -17.60
C TRP A 314 10.83 -18.04 -16.77
N LEU A 315 9.65 -17.39 -16.75
CA LEU A 315 8.48 -17.92 -16.03
C LEU A 315 8.02 -19.28 -16.59
N SER A 316 8.07 -19.51 -17.90
CA SER A 316 7.68 -20.79 -18.47
C SER A 316 8.61 -21.93 -18.08
N GLU A 317 9.89 -21.64 -17.88
CA GLU A 317 10.92 -22.63 -17.55
C GLU A 317 11.05 -22.89 -16.02
N TYR A 318 10.82 -21.85 -15.22
CA TYR A 318 11.12 -21.86 -13.77
C TYR A 318 9.95 -21.51 -12.86
N GLY A 319 8.90 -20.91 -13.38
CA GLY A 319 7.76 -20.41 -12.60
C GLY A 319 6.85 -21.50 -12.01
N ASN A 320 7.12 -22.76 -12.31
CA ASN A 320 6.38 -23.92 -11.79
C ASN A 320 7.28 -24.90 -11.01
N LYS A 321 8.51 -24.52 -10.72
CA LYS A 321 9.46 -25.29 -9.91
C LYS A 321 9.49 -24.77 -8.48
#